data_3f6cb11f8b3eef1b85c46950ff96ded4
#
_entry.id   3f6cb11f8b3eef1b85c46950ff96ded4
#
_cell.length_a   1.000
_cell.length_b   1.000
_cell.length_c   1.000
_cell.angle_alpha   90.00
_cell.angle_beta   90.00
_cell.angle_gamma   90.00
#
_symmetry.space_group_name_H-M   'P 1'
#
loop_
_entity.id
_entity.type
_entity.pdbx_description
1 polymer ?
#
loop_
_entity_poly.entity_id
_entity_poly.type
_entity_poly.pdbx_seq_one_letter_code
_entity_poly.pdbx_strand_id
1 'polypeptide(L)'
;LGLAVAAVAATVVILADRGNADGNRLVATDNRTVGTSADTGTVTETTPPETAPTTTQTKTTTPTTTASPTNQVRAWPAGRSGYTVVLNSIPTTAGRARAVDEARRAIRAGLQDVGVLDSSQFSTLHPGYYVVFSGFYPGSAAATNAVAAARDAGFGTPYPRQIAR
;
A
#
# COMPACT_ATOMS: atom_id res chain seq x y z
N LEU A 1 -35.50 -11.02 -44.06
CA LEU A 1 -35.07 -10.58 -42.74
C LEU A 1 -33.57 -10.86 -42.61
N GLY A 2 -32.75 -9.83 -42.90
CA GLY A 2 -31.29 -9.93 -42.84
C GLY A 2 -30.77 -9.44 -41.51
N LEU A 3 -29.98 -10.26 -40.84
CA LEU A 3 -29.24 -9.94 -39.62
C LEU A 3 -27.84 -9.44 -40.03
N ALA A 4 -27.57 -8.14 -39.91
CA ALA A 4 -26.24 -7.60 -40.13
C ALA A 4 -25.47 -7.64 -38.82
N VAL A 5 -24.45 -8.50 -38.75
CA VAL A 5 -23.47 -8.53 -37.67
C VAL A 5 -22.34 -7.58 -38.04
N ALA A 6 -22.25 -6.46 -37.33
CA ALA A 6 -21.13 -5.54 -37.46
C ALA A 6 -20.00 -5.99 -36.52
N ALA A 7 -18.93 -6.55 -37.09
CA ALA A 7 -17.70 -6.85 -36.36
C ALA A 7 -16.86 -5.57 -36.24
N VAL A 8 -16.74 -5.05 -35.05
CA VAL A 8 -15.81 -3.96 -34.74
C VAL A 8 -14.45 -4.58 -34.43
N ALA A 9 -13.52 -4.48 -35.39
CA ALA A 9 -12.13 -4.85 -35.20
C ALA A 9 -11.42 -3.72 -34.40
N ALA A 10 -11.07 -3.97 -33.15
CA ALA A 10 -10.22 -3.07 -32.40
C ALA A 10 -8.76 -3.30 -32.80
N THR A 11 -8.20 -2.36 -33.56
CA THR A 11 -6.78 -2.35 -33.90
C THR A 11 -5.99 -1.84 -32.71
N VAL A 12 -5.27 -2.75 -32.04
CA VAL A 12 -4.29 -2.38 -31.02
C VAL A 12 -3.02 -1.95 -31.72
N VAL A 13 -2.71 -0.66 -31.69
CA VAL A 13 -1.42 -0.13 -32.12
C VAL A 13 -0.46 -0.24 -30.95
N ILE A 14 0.45 -1.22 -31.02
CA ILE A 14 1.57 -1.32 -30.10
C ILE A 14 2.67 -0.43 -30.66
N LEU A 15 2.84 0.78 -30.09
CA LEU A 15 4.04 1.57 -30.30
C LEU A 15 5.15 0.93 -29.43
N ALA A 16 6.01 0.15 -30.09
CA ALA A 16 7.28 -0.25 -29.54
C ALA A 16 8.23 0.95 -29.65
N ASP A 17 8.42 1.66 -28.58
CA ASP A 17 9.49 2.66 -28.47
C ASP A 17 10.83 1.91 -28.30
N ARG A 18 11.58 1.84 -29.40
CA ARG A 18 12.96 1.39 -29.46
C ARG A 18 13.84 2.62 -29.40
N GLY A 19 14.63 2.70 -28.34
CA GLY A 19 15.81 3.54 -28.41
C GLY A 19 16.06 4.39 -27.21
N ASN A 20 16.88 3.93 -26.28
CA ASN A 20 18.18 4.58 -26.07
C ASN A 20 19.04 3.70 -25.16
N ALA A 21 19.97 3.00 -25.78
CA ALA A 21 21.12 2.46 -25.10
C ALA A 21 22.20 3.54 -25.14
N ASP A 22 22.42 4.22 -24.04
CA ASP A 22 23.65 4.97 -23.82
C ASP A 22 24.02 4.98 -22.34
N GLY A 23 25.00 4.16 -22.03
CA GLY A 23 26.17 4.53 -21.29
C GLY A 23 26.00 4.97 -19.84
N ASN A 24 25.71 4.08 -18.90
CA ASN A 24 26.10 4.34 -17.52
C ASN A 24 27.43 3.63 -17.21
N ARG A 25 28.49 4.36 -17.45
CA ARG A 25 29.87 4.03 -17.14
C ARG A 25 30.03 4.06 -15.62
N LEU A 26 30.17 2.87 -15.02
CA LEU A 26 30.55 2.71 -13.62
C LEU A 26 31.99 3.24 -13.44
N VAL A 27 32.12 4.35 -12.75
CA VAL A 27 33.40 4.82 -12.22
C VAL A 27 33.61 4.12 -10.89
N ALA A 28 34.41 3.08 -10.89
CA ALA A 28 34.97 2.49 -9.70
C ALA A 28 36.03 3.43 -9.14
N THR A 29 35.73 4.09 -8.02
CA THR A 29 36.74 4.80 -7.25
C THR A 29 37.30 3.86 -6.20
N ASP A 30 38.45 3.29 -6.53
CA ASP A 30 39.33 2.55 -5.63
C ASP A 30 39.87 3.54 -4.59
N ASN A 31 39.45 3.48 -3.35
CA ASN A 31 40.11 4.21 -2.27
C ASN A 31 40.69 3.23 -1.26
N ARG A 32 41.89 2.79 -1.62
CA ARG A 32 42.77 1.97 -0.81
C ARG A 32 43.55 2.91 0.13
N THR A 33 43.19 2.94 1.39
CA THR A 33 44.07 3.52 2.42
C THR A 33 44.42 2.45 3.44
N VAL A 34 45.62 2.02 3.34
CA VAL A 34 46.33 1.19 4.31
C VAL A 34 46.67 2.08 5.49
N GLY A 35 46.28 1.71 6.67
CA GLY A 35 46.71 2.32 7.93
C GLY A 35 46.87 1.24 8.99
N THR A 36 48.08 0.70 9.05
CA THR A 36 48.58 -0.16 10.11
C THR A 36 48.84 0.72 11.35
N SER A 37 48.30 0.37 12.50
CA SER A 37 48.95 0.58 13.78
C SER A 37 48.39 -0.38 14.83
N ALA A 38 49.26 -1.26 15.24
CA ALA A 38 49.12 -2.07 16.45
C ALA A 38 49.27 -1.16 17.67
N ASP A 39 48.43 -1.35 18.66
CA ASP A 39 48.88 -1.14 20.04
C ASP A 39 48.20 -2.16 20.97
N THR A 40 49.09 -2.80 21.72
CA THR A 40 48.88 -3.84 22.70
C THR A 40 48.55 -3.16 24.01
N GLY A 41 47.40 -3.44 24.58
CA GLY A 41 47.02 -3.00 25.92
C GLY A 41 46.30 -4.11 26.67
N THR A 42 47.04 -4.94 27.31
CA THR A 42 46.64 -5.87 28.40
C THR A 42 46.09 -5.03 29.58
N VAL A 43 45.02 -5.46 30.18
CA VAL A 43 44.83 -5.71 31.62
C VAL A 43 43.38 -5.61 32.08
N THR A 44 43.05 -6.67 32.71
CA THR A 44 42.44 -6.90 34.02
C THR A 44 40.92 -7.09 34.04
N GLU A 45 40.65 -8.35 34.14
CA GLU A 45 39.48 -9.01 34.75
C GLU A 45 39.11 -8.35 36.08
N THR A 46 37.84 -7.96 36.20
CA THR A 46 37.14 -7.84 37.47
C THR A 46 35.64 -8.11 37.25
N THR A 47 35.22 -9.29 37.60
CA THR A 47 33.85 -9.70 37.85
C THR A 47 33.66 -9.69 39.40
N PRO A 48 32.47 -9.67 39.97
CA PRO A 48 31.10 -9.28 39.71
C PRO A 48 30.54 -8.31 40.78
N PRO A 49 29.23 -8.08 40.97
CA PRO A 49 28.17 -9.06 41.09
C PRO A 49 26.86 -8.71 40.34
N GLU A 50 26.24 -9.77 39.94
CA GLU A 50 24.85 -9.99 39.62
C GLU A 50 23.86 -9.15 40.48
N THR A 51 23.09 -8.32 39.82
CA THR A 51 21.78 -7.90 40.31
C THR A 51 20.85 -7.85 39.10
N ALA A 52 20.04 -8.87 38.93
CA ALA A 52 18.97 -8.95 37.95
C ALA A 52 17.90 -7.91 38.28
N PRO A 53 17.53 -7.01 37.36
CA PRO A 53 16.25 -6.35 37.46
C PRO A 53 15.19 -7.28 36.85
N THR A 54 14.31 -7.74 37.71
CA THR A 54 13.04 -8.36 37.34
C THR A 54 12.30 -7.44 36.40
N THR A 55 12.41 -7.70 35.09
CA THR A 55 11.61 -7.01 34.09
C THR A 55 10.20 -7.57 34.15
N THR A 56 9.34 -6.89 34.89
CA THR A 56 7.89 -7.08 34.81
C THR A 56 7.49 -6.80 33.37
N GLN A 57 7.31 -7.85 32.59
CA GLN A 57 6.69 -7.75 31.26
C GLN A 57 5.24 -7.33 31.46
N THR A 58 5.00 -6.05 31.37
CA THR A 58 3.65 -5.51 31.15
C THR A 58 3.20 -6.01 29.79
N LYS A 59 2.40 -7.07 29.82
CA LYS A 59 1.72 -7.62 28.67
C LYS A 59 0.76 -6.56 28.15
N THR A 60 1.26 -5.72 27.25
CA THR A 60 0.42 -4.81 26.47
C THR A 60 -0.48 -5.66 25.60
N THR A 61 -1.67 -5.95 26.08
CA THR A 61 -2.75 -6.50 25.27
C THR A 61 -3.14 -5.44 24.25
N THR A 62 -2.55 -5.53 23.07
CA THR A 62 -3.06 -4.84 21.89
C THR A 62 -4.51 -5.28 21.69
N PRO A 63 -5.49 -4.38 21.70
CA PRO A 63 -6.84 -4.77 21.37
C PRO A 63 -6.84 -5.22 19.90
N THR A 64 -6.84 -6.52 19.68
CA THR A 64 -7.19 -7.11 18.41
C THR A 64 -8.67 -6.78 18.21
N THR A 65 -8.94 -5.66 17.55
CA THR A 65 -10.28 -5.38 17.04
C THR A 65 -10.53 -6.41 15.95
N THR A 66 -11.11 -7.53 16.35
CA THR A 66 -11.72 -8.49 15.45
C THR A 66 -12.88 -7.76 14.77
N ALA A 67 -12.59 -7.13 13.63
CA ALA A 67 -13.61 -6.54 12.79
C ALA A 67 -14.44 -7.71 12.24
N SER A 68 -15.62 -7.91 12.76
CA SER A 68 -16.63 -8.75 12.11
C SER A 68 -16.75 -8.34 10.64
N PRO A 69 -16.86 -9.28 9.70
CA PRO A 69 -17.03 -8.97 8.29
C PRO A 69 -18.32 -8.18 8.12
N THR A 70 -18.19 -6.86 8.10
CA THR A 70 -19.32 -5.98 7.91
C THR A 70 -19.55 -5.83 6.42
N ASN A 71 -20.59 -6.42 5.91
CA ASN A 71 -21.08 -6.29 4.52
C ASN A 71 -21.53 -4.86 4.17
N GLN A 72 -21.00 -3.85 4.86
CA GLN A 72 -21.35 -2.45 4.70
C GLN A 72 -20.16 -1.66 4.16
N VAL A 73 -20.48 -0.76 3.21
CA VAL A 73 -19.50 0.21 2.71
C VAL A 73 -19.12 1.18 3.82
N ARG A 74 -17.83 1.25 4.17
CA ARG A 74 -17.32 2.07 5.26
C ARG A 74 -16.91 3.47 4.78
N ALA A 75 -16.97 4.42 5.70
CA ALA A 75 -16.26 5.68 5.54
C ALA A 75 -14.84 5.55 6.12
N TRP A 76 -13.90 6.39 5.65
CA TRP A 76 -12.59 6.49 6.28
C TRP A 76 -12.73 7.01 7.72
N PRO A 77 -12.04 6.43 8.70
CA PRO A 77 -12.15 6.87 10.09
C PRO A 77 -11.72 8.34 10.24
N ALA A 78 -12.55 9.12 10.92
CA ALA A 78 -12.29 10.55 11.12
C ALA A 78 -10.99 10.77 11.91
N GLY A 79 -10.18 11.73 11.45
CA GLY A 79 -8.93 12.11 12.13
C GLY A 79 -7.79 11.08 12.06
N ARG A 80 -7.97 9.95 11.38
CA ARG A 80 -6.92 8.93 11.26
C ARG A 80 -6.17 9.05 9.94
N SER A 81 -4.84 8.90 10.04
CA SER A 81 -3.96 8.67 8.90
C SER A 81 -3.56 7.20 8.87
N GLY A 82 -3.28 6.67 7.68
CA GLY A 82 -2.87 5.29 7.51
C GLY A 82 -2.70 4.94 6.05
N TYR A 83 -2.54 3.65 5.77
CA TYR A 83 -2.43 3.14 4.41
C TYR A 83 -3.66 2.31 4.05
N THR A 84 -3.96 2.26 2.77
CA THR A 84 -5.05 1.44 2.22
C THR A 84 -4.67 0.92 0.84
N VAL A 85 -5.44 -0.02 0.32
CA VAL A 85 -5.39 -0.40 -1.09
C VAL A 85 -6.49 0.36 -1.82
N VAL A 86 -6.12 1.21 -2.76
CA VAL A 86 -7.06 1.87 -3.67
C VAL A 86 -7.46 0.86 -4.73
N LEU A 87 -8.76 0.63 -4.86
CA LEU A 87 -9.34 -0.28 -5.84
C LEU A 87 -9.72 0.44 -7.13
N ASN A 88 -10.32 1.63 -6.97
CA ASN A 88 -10.76 2.46 -8.08
C ASN A 88 -10.88 3.93 -7.64
N SER A 89 -10.70 4.85 -8.59
CA SER A 89 -10.91 6.29 -8.39
C SER A 89 -11.95 6.78 -9.41
N ILE A 90 -13.10 7.19 -8.92
CA ILE A 90 -14.26 7.57 -9.72
C ILE A 90 -14.42 9.08 -9.66
N PRO A 91 -14.44 9.81 -10.77
CA PRO A 91 -14.65 11.25 -10.76
C PRO A 91 -15.93 11.63 -10.03
N THR A 92 -15.90 12.72 -9.26
CA THR A 92 -17.07 13.20 -8.51
C THR A 92 -18.26 13.50 -9.42
N THR A 93 -18.01 13.87 -10.67
CA THR A 93 -19.03 14.09 -11.73
C THR A 93 -19.84 12.84 -12.07
N ALA A 94 -19.26 11.63 -11.86
CA ALA A 94 -19.96 10.35 -12.05
C ALA A 94 -20.88 9.98 -10.88
N GLY A 95 -20.84 10.76 -9.80
CA GLY A 95 -21.67 10.61 -8.62
C GLY A 95 -21.17 9.56 -7.61
N ARG A 96 -21.45 9.83 -6.34
CA ARG A 96 -21.05 8.94 -5.24
C ARG A 96 -21.70 7.55 -5.30
N ALA A 97 -22.92 7.46 -5.85
CA ALA A 97 -23.65 6.20 -5.98
C ALA A 97 -22.83 5.15 -6.74
N ARG A 98 -22.17 5.56 -7.83
CA ARG A 98 -21.30 4.67 -8.62
C ARG A 98 -20.12 4.13 -7.81
N ALA A 99 -19.51 4.96 -6.95
CA ALA A 99 -18.43 4.53 -6.07
C ALA A 99 -18.93 3.53 -5.00
N VAL A 100 -20.13 3.74 -4.48
CA VAL A 100 -20.76 2.82 -3.53
C VAL A 100 -21.08 1.47 -4.18
N ASP A 101 -21.54 1.46 -5.43
CA ASP A 101 -21.83 0.21 -6.15
C ASP A 101 -20.54 -0.57 -6.43
N GLU A 102 -19.45 0.11 -6.77
CA GLU A 102 -18.14 -0.50 -6.93
C GLU A 102 -17.60 -1.05 -5.59
N ALA A 103 -17.78 -0.33 -4.49
CA ALA A 103 -17.45 -0.81 -3.15
C ALA A 103 -18.25 -2.08 -2.76
N ARG A 104 -19.54 -2.11 -3.08
CA ARG A 104 -20.38 -3.31 -2.88
C ARG A 104 -19.91 -4.48 -3.74
N ARG A 105 -19.45 -4.23 -4.96
CA ARG A 105 -18.84 -5.25 -5.81
C ARG A 105 -17.60 -5.84 -5.14
N ALA A 106 -16.72 -5.00 -4.58
CA ALA A 106 -15.54 -5.42 -3.85
C ALA A 106 -15.88 -6.29 -2.62
N ILE A 107 -16.90 -5.90 -1.86
CA ILE A 107 -17.40 -6.69 -0.72
C ILE A 107 -17.89 -8.06 -1.18
N ARG A 108 -18.68 -8.13 -2.27
CA ARG A 108 -19.15 -9.41 -2.82
C ARG A 108 -18.01 -10.30 -3.35
N ALA A 109 -16.91 -9.69 -3.78
CA ALA A 109 -15.70 -10.40 -4.18
C ALA A 109 -14.83 -10.86 -2.98
N GLY A 110 -15.29 -10.66 -1.74
CA GLY A 110 -14.63 -11.14 -0.51
C GLY A 110 -13.63 -10.18 0.10
N LEU A 111 -13.49 -8.96 -0.43
CA LEU A 111 -12.59 -7.96 0.17
C LEU A 111 -13.14 -7.43 1.49
N GLN A 112 -12.25 -7.23 2.45
CA GLN A 112 -12.58 -6.78 3.80
C GLN A 112 -12.39 -5.26 3.93
N ASP A 113 -13.12 -4.65 4.89
CA ASP A 113 -13.00 -3.24 5.25
C ASP A 113 -13.06 -2.30 4.03
N VAL A 114 -13.99 -2.61 3.12
CA VAL A 114 -14.18 -1.82 1.90
C VAL A 114 -14.95 -0.54 2.21
N GLY A 115 -14.51 0.56 1.61
CA GLY A 115 -15.15 1.84 1.81
C GLY A 115 -15.01 2.80 0.64
N VAL A 116 -15.64 3.97 0.81
CA VAL A 116 -15.58 5.09 -0.13
C VAL A 116 -15.22 6.36 0.63
N LEU A 117 -14.21 7.07 0.16
CA LEU A 117 -13.83 8.39 0.67
C LEU A 117 -13.88 9.44 -0.44
N ASP A 118 -14.07 10.70 -0.04
CA ASP A 118 -13.93 11.84 -0.93
C ASP A 118 -12.47 12.33 -0.88
N SER A 119 -11.78 12.27 -2.00
CA SER A 119 -10.37 12.60 -2.08
C SER A 119 -10.07 14.07 -1.74
N SER A 120 -11.05 14.96 -1.93
CA SER A 120 -10.89 16.39 -1.64
C SER A 120 -10.71 16.70 -0.14
N GLN A 121 -10.98 15.73 0.72
CA GLN A 121 -10.81 15.86 2.18
C GLN A 121 -9.42 15.43 2.67
N PHE A 122 -8.54 14.96 1.77
CA PHE A 122 -7.26 14.36 2.11
C PHE A 122 -6.11 14.98 1.30
N SER A 123 -5.13 15.55 2.00
CA SER A 123 -3.99 16.24 1.38
C SER A 123 -3.09 15.33 0.54
N THR A 124 -3.09 14.04 0.84
CA THR A 124 -2.29 13.03 0.13
C THR A 124 -2.93 12.52 -1.16
N LEU A 125 -4.16 12.93 -1.44
CA LEU A 125 -4.92 12.50 -2.61
C LEU A 125 -5.13 13.66 -3.59
N HIS A 126 -5.25 13.33 -4.87
CA HIS A 126 -5.68 14.30 -5.86
C HIS A 126 -7.18 14.57 -5.68
N PRO A 127 -7.62 15.83 -5.54
CA PRO A 127 -9.03 16.16 -5.32
C PRO A 127 -9.90 15.84 -6.53
N GLY A 128 -11.22 15.75 -6.31
CA GLY A 128 -12.20 15.56 -7.38
C GLY A 128 -12.58 14.11 -7.65
N TYR A 129 -12.25 13.18 -6.77
CA TYR A 129 -12.58 11.76 -6.92
C TYR A 129 -13.26 11.19 -5.68
N TYR A 130 -14.15 10.23 -5.91
CA TYR A 130 -14.55 9.24 -4.92
C TYR A 130 -13.61 8.04 -5.05
N VAL A 131 -12.83 7.77 -4.00
CA VAL A 131 -11.87 6.68 -3.97
C VAL A 131 -12.50 5.49 -3.26
N VAL A 132 -12.59 4.38 -3.99
CA VAL A 132 -12.98 3.08 -3.43
C VAL A 132 -11.73 2.41 -2.89
N PHE A 133 -11.77 2.00 -1.63
CA PHE A 133 -10.60 1.44 -0.94
C PHE A 133 -10.94 0.12 -0.22
N SER A 134 -9.93 -0.67 0.08
CA SER A 134 -10.02 -1.88 0.89
C SER A 134 -8.93 -1.91 1.95
N GLY A 135 -9.34 -2.19 3.17
CA GLY A 135 -8.46 -2.32 4.33
C GLY A 135 -7.96 -0.99 4.90
N PHE A 136 -7.56 -1.07 6.15
CA PHE A 136 -6.86 -0.02 6.86
C PHE A 136 -5.56 -0.60 7.44
N TYR A 137 -4.43 -0.11 6.99
CA TYR A 137 -3.12 -0.64 7.32
C TYR A 137 -2.25 0.41 8.02
N PRO A 138 -1.46 0.01 9.04
CA PRO A 138 -0.58 0.94 9.74
C PRO A 138 0.63 1.38 8.90
N GLY A 139 0.99 0.62 7.87
CA GLY A 139 2.17 0.88 7.05
C GLY A 139 2.01 0.43 5.60
N SER A 140 2.89 0.96 4.73
CA SER A 140 2.88 0.70 3.29
C SER A 140 3.12 -0.77 2.95
N ALA A 141 4.00 -1.46 3.68
CA ALA A 141 4.31 -2.87 3.44
C ALA A 141 3.06 -3.76 3.59
N ALA A 142 2.27 -3.55 4.66
CA ALA A 142 1.04 -4.29 4.88
C ALA A 142 -0.01 -4.02 3.77
N ALA A 143 -0.14 -2.75 3.34
CA ALA A 143 -1.02 -2.39 2.23
C ALA A 143 -0.54 -3.01 0.90
N THR A 144 0.78 -3.04 0.67
CA THR A 144 1.36 -3.65 -0.55
C THR A 144 1.06 -5.15 -0.62
N ASN A 145 1.20 -5.86 0.51
CA ASN A 145 0.88 -7.29 0.57
C ASN A 145 -0.60 -7.57 0.29
N ALA A 146 -1.49 -6.66 0.66
CA ALA A 146 -2.93 -6.79 0.43
C ALA A 146 -3.36 -6.52 -1.03
N VAL A 147 -2.48 -5.95 -1.87
CA VAL A 147 -2.77 -5.68 -3.30
C VAL A 147 -3.08 -6.97 -4.07
N ALA A 148 -2.42 -8.08 -3.73
CA ALA A 148 -2.67 -9.37 -4.38
C ALA A 148 -4.14 -9.78 -4.26
N ALA A 149 -4.70 -9.74 -3.04
CA ALA A 149 -6.10 -10.07 -2.80
C ALA A 149 -7.08 -9.19 -3.59
N ALA A 150 -6.74 -7.92 -3.78
CA ALA A 150 -7.56 -7.02 -4.59
C ALA A 150 -7.50 -7.36 -6.10
N ARG A 151 -6.36 -7.83 -6.60
CA ARG A 151 -6.23 -8.33 -7.98
C ARG A 151 -7.01 -9.62 -8.18
N ASP A 152 -6.92 -10.54 -7.24
CA ASP A 152 -7.65 -11.82 -7.27
C ASP A 152 -9.17 -11.58 -7.22
N ALA A 153 -9.61 -10.50 -6.56
CA ALA A 153 -11.00 -10.05 -6.56
C ALA A 153 -11.44 -9.36 -7.87
N GLY A 154 -10.58 -9.30 -8.88
CA GLY A 154 -10.89 -8.79 -10.22
C GLY A 154 -10.74 -7.28 -10.39
N PHE A 155 -9.98 -6.60 -9.52
CA PHE A 155 -9.60 -5.20 -9.71
C PHE A 155 -8.30 -5.13 -10.52
N GLY A 156 -8.33 -4.43 -11.67
CA GLY A 156 -7.23 -4.47 -12.64
C GLY A 156 -5.93 -3.84 -12.16
N THR A 157 -6.01 -2.70 -11.49
CA THR A 157 -4.83 -1.91 -11.08
C THR A 157 -4.93 -1.39 -9.65
N PRO A 158 -5.12 -2.26 -8.64
CA PRO A 158 -5.11 -1.81 -7.25
C PRO A 158 -3.69 -1.44 -6.83
N TYR A 159 -3.56 -0.42 -5.97
CA TYR A 159 -2.28 0.05 -5.49
C TYR A 159 -2.37 0.54 -4.03
N PRO A 160 -1.26 0.44 -3.26
CA PRO A 160 -1.22 0.94 -1.90
C PRO A 160 -1.13 2.47 -1.91
N ARG A 161 -1.82 3.13 -1.00
CA ARG A 161 -1.81 4.59 -0.87
C ARG A 161 -1.89 5.03 0.58
N GLN A 162 -1.12 6.05 0.93
CA GLN A 162 -1.25 6.74 2.20
C GLN A 162 -2.45 7.69 2.14
N ILE A 163 -3.23 7.69 3.22
CA ILE A 163 -4.36 8.59 3.44
C ILE A 163 -4.03 9.45 4.65
N ALA A 164 -3.90 10.73 4.45
CA ALA A 164 -3.68 11.73 5.50
C ALA A 164 -4.44 13.03 5.16
N ARG A 165 -4.82 13.76 6.20
CA ARG A 165 -5.48 15.08 6.10
C ARG A 165 -4.48 16.20 6.12
#